data_da329c8672c22e0c66fcd63ca05b1763
#
_entry.id   da329c8672c22e0c66fcd63ca05b1763
#
_cell.length_a   1.000
_cell.length_b   1.000
_cell.length_c   1.000
_cell.angle_alpha   90.00
_cell.angle_beta   90.00
_cell.angle_gamma   90.00
#
_symmetry.space_group_name_H-M   'P 1'
#
loop_
_entity.id
_entity.type
_entity.pdbx_description
1 polymer ?
#
loop_
_entity_poly.entity_id
_entity_poly.type
_entity_poly.pdbx_seq_one_letter_code
_entity_poly.pdbx_strand_id
1 'polypeptide(L)'
;MGRNVILSLITFTLVFGGGMIPTFLVVKGLGLIDSLWSLMLPGAISTWNLIIIKNFFQGIPAELEEAAKIDGAGDMRVLWQIVLPLSKPMLATFALFYAVGFWNSYTSALLYINDLDKWTLQIMLRQIIMLANGSIDGSEFDETVARPPSESVQMAVIVFGTLPILCVYPFLQKHFTKGVMVGAIKG
;
A
#
# COMPACT_ATOMS: atom_id res chain seq x y z
N MET A 1 16.98 26.78 1.51
CA MET A 1 17.63 26.24 0.27
C MET A 1 17.54 24.71 0.15
N GLY A 2 17.52 23.91 1.20
CA GLY A 2 17.51 22.43 1.13
C GLY A 2 16.25 21.76 0.55
N ARG A 3 15.05 22.38 0.66
CA ARG A 3 13.77 21.79 0.23
C ARG A 3 13.76 21.35 -1.23
N ASN A 4 14.25 22.22 -2.13
CA ASN A 4 14.22 21.91 -3.57
C ASN A 4 15.21 20.79 -3.93
N VAL A 5 16.37 20.74 -3.27
CA VAL A 5 17.35 19.67 -3.47
C VAL A 5 16.77 18.33 -3.01
N ILE A 6 16.15 18.29 -1.82
CA ILE A 6 15.51 17.08 -1.30
C ILE A 6 14.39 16.61 -2.24
N LEU A 7 13.52 17.52 -2.71
CA LEU A 7 12.45 17.18 -3.65
C LEU A 7 13.01 16.66 -4.98
N SER A 8 14.09 17.26 -5.49
CA SER A 8 14.74 16.78 -6.74
C SER A 8 15.31 15.38 -6.56
N LEU A 9 15.97 15.08 -5.43
CA LEU A 9 16.48 13.74 -5.13
C LEU A 9 15.36 12.71 -5.03
N ILE A 10 14.25 13.06 -4.37
CA ILE A 10 13.09 12.18 -4.27
C ILE A 10 12.47 11.97 -5.67
N THR A 11 12.30 13.03 -6.46
CA THR A 11 11.75 12.91 -7.82
C THR A 11 12.68 12.09 -8.73
N PHE A 12 14.00 12.19 -8.55
CA PHE A 12 14.96 11.37 -9.27
C PHE A 12 14.71 9.88 -9.06
N THR A 13 14.35 9.44 -7.85
CA THR A 13 14.02 8.03 -7.57
C THR A 13 12.76 7.53 -8.28
N LEU A 14 11.91 8.42 -8.79
CA LEU A 14 10.74 8.03 -9.58
C LEU A 14 11.16 7.49 -10.97
N VAL A 15 12.20 8.09 -11.55
CA VAL A 15 12.70 7.76 -12.89
C VAL A 15 13.79 6.70 -12.83
N PHE A 16 14.64 6.77 -11.80
CA PHE A 16 15.79 5.87 -11.61
C PHE A 16 15.55 4.95 -10.41
N GLY A 17 14.92 3.81 -10.66
CA GLY A 17 14.79 2.73 -9.67
C GLY A 17 15.94 1.72 -9.78
N GLY A 18 16.42 1.21 -8.68
CA GLY A 18 17.48 0.18 -8.66
C GLY A 18 17.00 -1.19 -9.22
N GLY A 19 15.70 -1.40 -9.29
CA GLY A 19 15.13 -2.68 -9.70
C GLY A 19 15.04 -3.71 -8.56
N MET A 20 14.54 -4.89 -8.90
CA MET A 20 14.24 -5.94 -7.93
C MET A 20 15.51 -6.51 -7.27
N ILE A 21 16.56 -6.78 -8.05
CA ILE A 21 17.79 -7.42 -7.55
C ILE A 21 18.53 -6.52 -6.54
N PRO A 22 18.86 -5.26 -6.83
CA PRO A 22 19.46 -4.36 -5.86
C PRO A 22 18.62 -4.17 -4.60
N THR A 23 17.28 -4.07 -4.72
CA THR A 23 16.41 -3.98 -3.56
C THR A 23 16.48 -5.23 -2.70
N PHE A 24 16.50 -6.41 -3.30
CA PHE A 24 16.68 -7.67 -2.59
C PHE A 24 18.00 -7.71 -1.82
N LEU A 25 19.10 -7.28 -2.45
CA LEU A 25 20.43 -7.26 -1.81
C LEU A 25 20.45 -6.30 -0.60
N VAL A 26 19.79 -5.16 -0.69
CA VAL A 26 19.66 -4.21 0.44
C VAL A 26 18.85 -4.84 1.57
N VAL A 27 17.68 -5.41 1.27
CA VAL A 27 16.81 -6.07 2.28
C VAL A 27 17.58 -7.22 2.96
N LYS A 28 18.31 -8.02 2.19
CA LYS A 28 19.15 -9.10 2.71
C LYS A 28 20.31 -8.56 3.56
N GLY A 29 20.98 -7.52 3.11
CA GLY A 29 22.09 -6.89 3.82
C GLY A 29 21.68 -6.26 5.16
N LEU A 30 20.40 -5.82 5.27
CA LEU A 30 19.81 -5.33 6.50
C LEU A 30 19.31 -6.44 7.43
N GLY A 31 19.43 -7.72 7.05
CA GLY A 31 18.97 -8.85 7.85
C GLY A 31 17.44 -8.96 7.97
N LEU A 32 16.70 -8.40 7.01
CA LEU A 32 15.24 -8.35 7.05
C LEU A 32 14.55 -9.55 6.37
N ILE A 33 15.30 -10.49 5.80
CA ILE A 33 14.74 -11.72 5.23
C ILE A 33 13.97 -12.49 6.32
N ASP A 34 12.85 -13.11 5.95
CA ASP A 34 11.91 -13.78 6.86
C ASP A 34 11.28 -12.87 7.94
N SER A 35 11.25 -11.57 7.70
CA SER A 35 10.58 -10.61 8.57
C SER A 35 9.48 -9.87 7.80
N LEU A 36 8.36 -9.58 8.46
CA LEU A 36 7.28 -8.74 7.89
C LEU A 36 7.77 -7.32 7.54
N TRP A 37 8.83 -6.85 8.18
CA TRP A 37 9.47 -5.59 7.85
C TRP A 37 10.04 -5.55 6.43
N SER A 38 10.44 -6.69 5.88
CA SER A 38 10.90 -6.78 4.49
C SER A 38 9.81 -6.45 3.48
N LEU A 39 8.56 -6.65 3.84
CA LEU A 39 7.40 -6.32 3.01
C LEU A 39 6.98 -4.85 3.17
N MET A 40 7.16 -4.30 4.36
CA MET A 40 6.68 -2.95 4.70
C MET A 40 7.69 -1.86 4.32
N LEU A 41 8.96 -2.02 4.68
CA LEU A 41 9.96 -0.97 4.56
C LEU A 41 10.28 -0.55 3.12
N PRO A 42 10.48 -1.47 2.15
CA PRO A 42 10.78 -1.07 0.78
C PRO A 42 9.66 -0.29 0.10
N GLY A 43 8.41 -0.54 0.52
CA GLY A 43 7.21 0.12 0.00
C GLY A 43 6.66 1.24 0.89
N ALA A 44 7.29 1.55 2.03
CA ALA A 44 6.77 2.50 3.02
C ALA A 44 6.63 3.92 2.48
N ILE A 45 7.51 4.34 1.58
CA ILE A 45 7.46 5.65 0.93
C ILE A 45 7.37 5.46 -0.57
N SER A 46 6.23 5.85 -1.14
CA SER A 46 6.04 5.96 -2.59
C SER A 46 6.27 7.41 -3.01
N THR A 47 7.24 7.63 -3.90
CA THR A 47 7.55 8.97 -4.44
C THR A 47 6.34 9.59 -5.12
N TRP A 48 5.57 8.79 -5.85
CA TRP A 48 4.32 9.24 -6.49
C TRP A 48 3.31 9.76 -5.46
N ASN A 49 3.02 8.96 -4.43
CA ASN A 49 2.11 9.34 -3.35
C ASN A 49 2.60 10.60 -2.62
N LEU A 50 3.90 10.67 -2.35
CA LEU A 50 4.52 11.82 -1.67
C LEU A 50 4.31 13.13 -2.47
N ILE A 51 4.49 13.10 -3.79
CA ILE A 51 4.27 14.27 -4.65
C ILE A 51 2.81 14.73 -4.60
N ILE A 52 1.86 13.79 -4.66
CA ILE A 52 0.43 14.12 -4.59
C ILE A 52 0.07 14.71 -3.22
N ILE A 53 0.53 14.07 -2.13
CA ILE A 53 0.33 14.56 -0.76
C ILE A 53 0.90 15.97 -0.59
N LYS A 54 2.12 16.19 -1.08
CA LYS A 54 2.75 17.51 -1.05
C LYS A 54 1.91 18.56 -1.79
N ASN A 55 1.42 18.23 -2.99
CA ASN A 55 0.61 19.16 -3.77
C ASN A 55 -0.72 19.46 -3.08
N PHE A 56 -1.33 18.47 -2.43
CA PHE A 56 -2.52 18.66 -1.62
C PHE A 56 -2.27 19.65 -0.47
N PHE A 57 -1.20 19.46 0.28
CA PHE A 57 -0.85 20.38 1.37
C PHE A 57 -0.54 21.81 0.90
N GLN A 58 0.03 21.96 -0.29
CA GLN A 58 0.25 23.26 -0.90
C GLN A 58 -1.05 23.95 -1.35
N GLY A 59 -2.14 23.20 -1.54
CA GLY A 59 -3.46 23.74 -1.85
C GLY A 59 -4.26 24.18 -0.63
N ILE A 60 -3.78 23.94 0.59
CA ILE A 60 -4.42 24.45 1.81
C ILE A 60 -4.17 25.96 1.88
N PRO A 61 -5.24 26.79 2.09
CA PRO A 61 -5.09 28.23 2.19
C PRO A 61 -4.14 28.64 3.31
N ALA A 62 -3.16 29.50 2.99
CA ALA A 62 -2.15 29.97 3.97
C ALA A 62 -2.78 30.77 5.12
N GLU A 63 -3.91 31.42 4.86
CA GLU A 63 -4.66 32.23 5.84
C GLU A 63 -5.07 31.42 7.09
N LEU A 64 -5.31 30.10 6.93
CA LEU A 64 -5.63 29.22 8.05
C LEU A 64 -4.43 29.00 8.97
N GLU A 65 -3.24 28.88 8.39
CA GLU A 65 -2.00 28.76 9.14
C GLU A 65 -1.62 30.09 9.82
N GLU A 66 -1.77 31.20 9.09
CA GLU A 66 -1.48 32.53 9.60
C GLU A 66 -2.41 32.92 10.77
N ALA A 67 -3.73 32.67 10.63
CA ALA A 67 -4.68 32.90 11.70
C ALA A 67 -4.33 32.10 12.97
N ALA A 68 -3.99 30.83 12.82
CA ALA A 68 -3.59 30.01 13.96
C ALA A 68 -2.27 30.50 14.62
N LYS A 69 -1.33 31.02 13.84
CA LYS A 69 -0.08 31.59 14.38
C LYS A 69 -0.33 32.90 15.13
N ILE A 70 -1.27 33.72 14.68
CA ILE A 70 -1.72 34.91 15.40
C ILE A 70 -2.32 34.53 16.76
N ASP A 71 -3.06 33.40 16.83
CA ASP A 71 -3.59 32.83 18.07
C ASP A 71 -2.53 32.12 18.94
N GLY A 72 -1.26 32.22 18.56
CA GLY A 72 -0.13 31.65 19.32
C GLY A 72 0.07 30.15 19.13
N ALA A 73 -0.50 29.54 18.09
CA ALA A 73 -0.28 28.13 17.79
C ALA A 73 1.12 27.91 17.18
N GLY A 74 1.89 27.01 17.75
CA GLY A 74 3.14 26.53 17.12
C GLY A 74 2.86 25.57 15.96
N ASP A 75 3.87 25.33 15.10
CA ASP A 75 3.74 24.52 13.87
C ASP A 75 3.17 23.12 14.12
N MET A 76 3.55 22.46 15.21
CA MET A 76 3.01 21.15 15.58
C MET A 76 1.51 21.22 15.92
N ARG A 77 1.07 22.29 16.57
CA ARG A 77 -0.35 22.49 16.88
C ARG A 77 -1.17 22.75 15.62
N VAL A 78 -0.63 23.56 14.70
CA VAL A 78 -1.21 23.79 13.38
C VAL A 78 -1.36 22.47 12.61
N LEU A 79 -0.31 21.63 12.59
CA LEU A 79 -0.31 20.34 11.93
C LEU A 79 -1.44 19.43 12.47
N TRP A 80 -1.52 19.25 13.79
CA TRP A 80 -2.46 18.31 14.41
C TRP A 80 -3.89 18.81 14.46
N GLN A 81 -4.11 20.11 14.68
CA GLN A 81 -5.44 20.66 14.90
C GLN A 81 -6.09 21.24 13.64
N ILE A 82 -5.30 21.58 12.61
CA ILE A 82 -5.80 22.21 11.38
C ILE A 82 -5.50 21.33 10.16
N VAL A 83 -4.22 21.09 9.87
CA VAL A 83 -3.79 20.44 8.62
C VAL A 83 -4.29 19.00 8.54
N LEU A 84 -4.04 18.17 9.55
CA LEU A 84 -4.44 16.76 9.55
C LEU A 84 -5.97 16.57 9.51
N PRO A 85 -6.79 17.31 10.30
CA PRO A 85 -8.25 17.21 10.18
C PRO A 85 -8.79 17.61 8.81
N LEU A 86 -8.25 18.65 8.18
CA LEU A 86 -8.61 19.04 6.82
C LEU A 86 -8.17 18.01 5.78
N SER A 87 -7.12 17.27 6.07
CA SER A 87 -6.53 16.27 5.17
C SER A 87 -7.15 14.88 5.32
N LYS A 88 -8.15 14.68 6.19
CA LYS A 88 -8.79 13.35 6.39
C LYS A 88 -9.21 12.64 5.10
N PRO A 89 -9.84 13.30 4.10
CA PRO A 89 -10.20 12.63 2.85
C PRO A 89 -8.97 12.12 2.08
N MET A 90 -7.92 12.93 2.00
CA MET A 90 -6.66 12.57 1.36
C MET A 90 -5.96 11.42 2.11
N LEU A 91 -5.89 11.48 3.44
CA LEU A 91 -5.30 10.43 4.26
C LEU A 91 -6.04 9.09 4.08
N ALA A 92 -7.38 9.11 4.02
CA ALA A 92 -8.18 7.92 3.76
C ALA A 92 -7.88 7.32 2.37
N THR A 93 -7.70 8.18 1.35
CA THR A 93 -7.33 7.76 0.00
C THR A 93 -5.99 7.04 -0.03
N PHE A 94 -4.96 7.64 0.57
CA PHE A 94 -3.63 7.03 0.58
C PHE A 94 -3.55 5.80 1.49
N ALA A 95 -4.29 5.78 2.60
CA ALA A 95 -4.43 4.57 3.41
C ALA A 95 -5.00 3.41 2.58
N LEU A 96 -6.00 3.67 1.72
CA LEU A 96 -6.52 2.66 0.80
C LEU A 96 -5.47 2.22 -0.23
N PHE A 97 -4.75 3.16 -0.86
CA PHE A 97 -3.74 2.81 -1.85
C PHE A 97 -2.64 1.92 -1.26
N TYR A 98 -2.16 2.26 -0.07
CA TYR A 98 -1.19 1.43 0.63
C TYR A 98 -1.78 0.08 1.06
N ALA A 99 -2.99 0.06 1.62
CA ALA A 99 -3.65 -1.17 2.04
C ALA A 99 -3.84 -2.15 0.87
N VAL A 100 -4.35 -1.66 -0.28
CA VAL A 100 -4.51 -2.48 -1.49
C VAL A 100 -3.16 -2.89 -2.07
N GLY A 101 -2.16 -1.99 -2.08
CA GLY A 101 -0.80 -2.30 -2.52
C GLY A 101 -0.15 -3.43 -1.72
N PHE A 102 -0.22 -3.35 -0.39
CA PHE A 102 0.31 -4.39 0.50
C PHE A 102 -0.52 -5.68 0.44
N TRP A 103 -1.84 -5.58 0.31
CA TRP A 103 -2.70 -6.75 0.12
C TRP A 103 -2.30 -7.56 -1.12
N ASN A 104 -1.94 -6.88 -2.21
CA ASN A 104 -1.56 -7.52 -3.47
C ASN A 104 -0.05 -7.83 -3.57
N SER A 105 0.74 -7.71 -2.50
CA SER A 105 2.19 -7.85 -2.51
C SER A 105 2.69 -9.30 -2.58
N TYR A 106 2.21 -10.06 -3.57
CA TYR A 106 2.62 -11.45 -3.81
C TYR A 106 4.12 -11.59 -4.09
N THR A 107 4.64 -10.82 -5.05
CA THR A 107 6.04 -10.97 -5.51
C THR A 107 7.05 -10.66 -4.40
N SER A 108 6.81 -9.59 -3.63
CA SER A 108 7.68 -9.24 -2.51
C SER A 108 7.63 -10.30 -1.41
N ALA A 109 6.43 -10.83 -1.12
CA ALA A 109 6.28 -11.88 -0.13
C ALA A 109 6.99 -13.17 -0.55
N LEU A 110 6.86 -13.58 -1.82
CA LEU A 110 7.57 -14.73 -2.37
C LEU A 110 9.10 -14.57 -2.33
N LEU A 111 9.59 -13.34 -2.47
CA LEU A 111 11.02 -13.05 -2.54
C LEU A 111 11.69 -13.01 -1.16
N TYR A 112 10.97 -12.51 -0.15
CA TYR A 112 11.54 -12.18 1.15
C TYR A 112 11.12 -13.12 2.28
N ILE A 113 10.01 -13.88 2.14
CA ILE A 113 9.48 -14.74 3.19
C ILE A 113 9.65 -16.20 2.78
N ASN A 114 10.52 -16.92 3.50
CA ASN A 114 10.75 -18.35 3.30
C ASN A 114 9.95 -19.19 4.33
N ASP A 115 9.66 -18.63 5.49
CA ASP A 115 8.94 -19.27 6.56
C ASP A 115 7.43 -19.38 6.23
N LEU A 116 6.91 -20.59 6.18
CA LEU A 116 5.51 -20.89 5.85
C LEU A 116 4.53 -20.22 6.80
N ASP A 117 4.87 -20.10 8.08
CA ASP A 117 4.01 -19.50 9.10
C ASP A 117 3.83 -17.98 8.90
N LYS A 118 4.70 -17.36 8.10
CA LYS A 118 4.66 -15.93 7.78
C LYS A 118 4.12 -15.63 6.38
N TRP A 119 3.67 -16.65 5.67
CA TRP A 119 3.14 -16.46 4.32
C TRP A 119 1.93 -15.55 4.30
N THR A 120 1.92 -14.65 3.34
CA THR A 120 0.74 -13.81 3.09
C THR A 120 -0.39 -14.62 2.45
N LEU A 121 -1.62 -14.17 2.63
CA LEU A 121 -2.79 -14.80 2.02
C LEU A 121 -2.61 -14.99 0.49
N GLN A 122 -1.99 -14.04 -0.18
CA GLN A 122 -1.76 -14.10 -1.64
C GLN A 122 -0.84 -15.27 -2.04
N ILE A 123 0.18 -15.57 -1.25
CA ILE A 123 1.03 -16.76 -1.49
C ILE A 123 0.20 -18.03 -1.29
N MET A 124 -0.55 -18.13 -0.20
CA MET A 124 -1.38 -19.29 0.11
C MET A 124 -2.42 -19.54 -0.99
N LEU A 125 -3.12 -18.49 -1.44
CA LEU A 125 -4.11 -18.60 -2.50
C LEU A 125 -3.49 -19.08 -3.83
N ARG A 126 -2.28 -18.60 -4.14
CA ARG A 126 -1.57 -19.06 -5.33
C ARG A 126 -1.12 -20.52 -5.23
N GLN A 127 -0.65 -20.96 -4.06
CA GLN A 127 -0.30 -22.36 -3.83
C GLN A 127 -1.52 -23.28 -4.05
N ILE A 128 -2.68 -22.89 -3.52
CA ILE A 128 -3.94 -23.63 -3.73
C ILE A 128 -4.26 -23.76 -5.22
N ILE A 129 -4.10 -22.70 -6.02
CA ILE A 129 -4.29 -22.75 -7.47
C ILE A 129 -3.30 -23.69 -8.13
N MET A 130 -2.02 -23.63 -7.75
CA MET A 130 -0.99 -24.49 -8.34
C MET A 130 -1.23 -25.97 -8.03
N LEU A 131 -1.65 -26.29 -6.81
CA LEU A 131 -2.05 -27.65 -6.43
C LEU A 131 -3.27 -28.13 -7.22
N ALA A 132 -4.30 -27.29 -7.36
CA ALA A 132 -5.51 -27.63 -8.12
C ALA A 132 -5.24 -27.88 -9.61
N ASN A 133 -4.25 -27.18 -10.19
CA ASN A 133 -3.84 -27.34 -11.58
C ASN A 133 -2.86 -28.49 -11.81
N GLY A 134 -2.43 -29.21 -10.75
CA GLY A 134 -1.44 -30.26 -10.84
C GLY A 134 -0.02 -29.78 -11.18
N SER A 135 0.24 -28.46 -11.01
CA SER A 135 1.55 -27.86 -11.31
C SER A 135 2.60 -28.10 -10.21
N ILE A 136 2.17 -28.56 -9.05
CA ILE A 136 3.02 -28.99 -7.94
C ILE A 136 2.67 -30.45 -7.67
N ASP A 137 3.70 -31.30 -7.65
CA ASP A 137 3.54 -32.72 -7.35
C ASP A 137 3.13 -32.86 -5.87
N GLY A 138 1.84 -32.96 -5.65
CA GLY A 138 1.24 -33.23 -4.32
C GLY A 138 1.32 -34.72 -4.02
N SER A 139 2.51 -35.29 -3.95
CA SER A 139 2.76 -36.72 -3.69
C SER A 139 2.20 -37.26 -2.38
N GLU A 140 1.59 -36.40 -1.55
CA GLU A 140 0.93 -36.79 -0.31
C GLU A 140 -0.62 -36.82 -0.40
N PHE A 141 -1.21 -36.45 -1.55
CA PHE A 141 -2.65 -36.58 -1.71
C PHE A 141 -3.03 -37.96 -2.17
N ASP A 142 -3.82 -38.64 -1.35
CA ASP A 142 -4.44 -39.93 -1.63
C ASP A 142 -5.18 -39.84 -2.99
N GLU A 143 -4.78 -40.63 -3.98
CA GLU A 143 -5.39 -40.69 -5.32
C GLU A 143 -6.86 -41.05 -5.28
N THR A 144 -7.37 -41.55 -4.13
CA THR A 144 -8.76 -41.93 -3.93
C THR A 144 -9.68 -40.74 -3.65
N VAL A 145 -9.14 -39.56 -3.33
CA VAL A 145 -9.93 -38.36 -3.08
C VAL A 145 -10.15 -37.61 -4.41
N ALA A 146 -11.40 -37.50 -4.83
CA ALA A 146 -11.77 -36.76 -6.02
C ALA A 146 -11.29 -35.29 -5.91
N ARG A 147 -10.34 -34.91 -6.75
CA ARG A 147 -9.85 -33.51 -6.80
C ARG A 147 -11.00 -32.61 -7.27
N PRO A 148 -11.28 -31.50 -6.57
CA PRO A 148 -12.27 -30.55 -7.06
C PRO A 148 -11.83 -30.02 -8.43
N PRO A 149 -12.77 -29.68 -9.34
CA PRO A 149 -12.43 -29.07 -10.61
C PRO A 149 -11.56 -27.83 -10.40
N SER A 150 -10.45 -27.70 -11.13
CA SER A 150 -9.51 -26.59 -11.01
C SER A 150 -10.18 -25.22 -11.18
N GLU A 151 -11.17 -25.13 -12.04
CA GLU A 151 -11.98 -23.91 -12.27
C GLU A 151 -12.74 -23.49 -11.01
N SER A 152 -13.38 -24.45 -10.32
CA SER A 152 -14.10 -24.15 -9.07
C SER A 152 -13.18 -23.64 -7.98
N VAL A 153 -11.98 -24.20 -7.87
CA VAL A 153 -10.94 -23.74 -6.93
C VAL A 153 -10.49 -22.33 -7.29
N GLN A 154 -10.23 -22.04 -8.57
CA GLN A 154 -9.85 -20.72 -9.02
C GLN A 154 -10.93 -19.66 -8.71
N MET A 155 -12.19 -19.96 -8.95
CA MET A 155 -13.30 -19.05 -8.63
C MET A 155 -13.41 -18.80 -7.13
N ALA A 156 -13.26 -19.83 -6.30
CA ALA A 156 -13.23 -19.67 -4.84
C ALA A 156 -12.07 -18.77 -4.39
N VAL A 157 -10.87 -18.97 -4.94
CA VAL A 157 -9.69 -18.15 -4.64
C VAL A 157 -9.91 -16.69 -5.01
N ILE A 158 -10.52 -16.40 -6.17
CA ILE A 158 -10.85 -15.03 -6.59
C ILE A 158 -11.79 -14.38 -5.56
N VAL A 159 -12.83 -15.08 -5.13
CA VAL A 159 -13.77 -14.57 -4.13
C VAL A 159 -13.07 -14.29 -2.81
N PHE A 160 -12.29 -15.23 -2.29
CA PHE A 160 -11.55 -15.05 -1.03
C PHE A 160 -10.50 -13.93 -1.11
N GLY A 161 -9.82 -13.80 -2.25
CA GLY A 161 -8.81 -12.75 -2.46
C GLY A 161 -9.41 -11.35 -2.60
N THR A 162 -10.63 -11.22 -3.13
CA THR A 162 -11.28 -9.93 -3.39
C THR A 162 -12.21 -9.48 -2.28
N LEU A 163 -12.82 -10.42 -1.56
CA LEU A 163 -13.84 -10.14 -0.53
C LEU A 163 -13.40 -9.10 0.52
N PRO A 164 -12.20 -9.18 1.12
CA PRO A 164 -11.78 -8.19 2.12
C PRO A 164 -11.68 -6.78 1.57
N ILE A 165 -11.20 -6.63 0.32
CA ILE A 165 -11.13 -5.32 -0.35
C ILE A 165 -12.53 -4.78 -0.58
N LEU A 166 -13.46 -5.61 -1.06
CA LEU A 166 -14.86 -5.23 -1.28
C LEU A 166 -15.56 -4.83 0.01
N CYS A 167 -15.26 -5.48 1.14
CA CYS A 167 -15.82 -5.12 2.44
C CYS A 167 -15.29 -3.77 2.96
N VAL A 168 -14.03 -3.45 2.71
CA VAL A 168 -13.40 -2.20 3.17
C VAL A 168 -13.78 -1.00 2.29
N TYR A 169 -14.00 -1.22 1.01
CA TYR A 169 -14.27 -0.17 0.03
C TYR A 169 -15.43 0.79 0.42
N PRO A 170 -16.64 0.33 0.85
CA PRO A 170 -17.74 1.22 1.20
C PRO A 170 -17.42 2.17 2.36
N PHE A 171 -16.58 1.73 3.31
CA PHE A 171 -16.18 2.57 4.45
C PHE A 171 -15.28 3.73 4.01
N LEU A 172 -14.48 3.52 2.99
CA LEU A 172 -13.57 4.52 2.45
C LEU A 172 -14.24 5.42 1.41
N GLN A 173 -15.18 4.89 0.63
CA GLN A 173 -15.93 5.63 -0.38
C GLN A 173 -16.59 6.90 0.16
N LYS A 174 -17.17 6.83 1.37
CA LYS A 174 -17.79 7.99 2.02
C LYS A 174 -16.84 9.18 2.27
N HIS A 175 -15.52 8.91 2.32
CA HIS A 175 -14.50 9.95 2.50
C HIS A 175 -14.06 10.54 1.15
N PHE A 176 -14.13 9.76 0.06
CA PHE A 176 -13.81 10.22 -1.29
C PHE A 176 -14.82 11.24 -1.81
N THR A 177 -16.11 10.98 -1.64
CA THR A 177 -17.18 11.85 -2.16
C THR A 177 -17.16 13.25 -1.56
N LYS A 178 -16.69 13.38 -0.31
CA LYS A 178 -16.57 14.69 0.36
C LYS A 178 -15.33 15.49 -0.07
N GLY A 179 -14.26 14.81 -0.50
CA GLY A 179 -13.00 15.48 -0.87
C GLY A 179 -12.97 16.00 -2.32
N VAL A 180 -13.60 15.27 -3.25
CA VAL A 180 -13.62 15.64 -4.68
C VAL A 180 -14.50 16.89 -4.93
N MET A 181 -15.56 17.09 -4.15
CA MET A 181 -16.46 18.24 -4.30
C MET A 181 -15.81 19.59 -3.92
N VAL A 182 -14.82 19.58 -3.04
CA VAL A 182 -14.15 20.83 -2.62
C VAL A 182 -13.18 21.34 -3.70
N GLY A 183 -12.64 20.46 -4.53
CA GLY A 183 -11.77 20.82 -5.66
C GLY A 183 -12.51 21.25 -6.93
N ALA A 184 -13.78 20.84 -7.09
CA ALA A 184 -14.56 21.10 -8.29
C ALA A 184 -15.30 22.48 -8.30
N ILE A 185 -15.33 23.18 -7.16
CA ILE A 185 -16.03 24.47 -7.02
C ILE A 185 -15.11 25.68 -7.32
N LYS A 186 -13.84 25.44 -7.67
CA LYS A 186 -12.90 26.49 -8.12
C LYS A 186 -12.64 26.39 -9.63
N GLY A 187 -13.70 26.28 -10.42
CA GLY A 187 -13.70 26.47 -11.86
C GLY A 187 -14.64 27.58 -12.21
#